data_244fde7fc9b56ab751ddbf9c8562bec5
#
_entry.id   244fde7fc9b56ab751ddbf9c8562bec5
#
_cell.length_a   1.000
_cell.length_b   1.000
_cell.length_c   1.000
_cell.angle_alpha   90.00
_cell.angle_beta   90.00
_cell.angle_gamma   90.00
#
_symmetry.space_group_name_H-M   'P 1'
#
loop_
_entity.id
_entity.type
_entity.pdbx_description
1 polymer ?
#
loop_
_entity_poly.entity_id
_entity_poly.type
_entity_poly.pdbx_seq_one_letter_code
_entity_poly.pdbx_strand_id
1 'polypeptide(L)'
;MSMIKIENLTFSYPTSYDNVFENVSFQVDTDWKLGFVGRNGRGKTTFLNLLLGKYEYSGKILSSVQFDYFPYPVSDKNRITEDILQEVCPLAEEWELMRELSYLDVDVDVLWRPFETLSNGEQTKVLLAALFLNEGHFLLIDEPTNHLDAKARKSVAAYLKKKKGFILVSHDRRFLDDCVDHILSINRANIEVQRGNFSSWMSNFERQQEFELAQNERLQKDIRRLQQSAKRSAVWSERVEASKIGAADKGYVGHKAAKMMKRSKSIEARQQQTIEQKSALLKNVETAEAIKIQPLNYHTDLLASLSNVVVYYDGISVCEPVSFEIRQGERIVLDGKNGSGKSSLLKLVVGQSIDYTGTVTLGSGLVISYVPQDTSYLCGTLSEFAEENNLDESLFKAILRKMDFERVQFEKDIKDFSGGQKKKVLIAKSLCEKAHLYVWDEPLNFIDVYSRMQIEQLITEFAPTMLLVEHDSVFRDTVASKIVNI
;
A
#
# COMPACT_ATOMS: atom_id res chain seq x y z
N MET A 1 -24.71 18.55 -15.83
CA MET A 1 -23.70 17.81 -15.04
C MET A 1 -24.08 16.36 -15.11
N SER A 2 -23.23 15.55 -15.70
CA SER A 2 -23.41 14.10 -15.75
C SER A 2 -22.94 13.51 -14.43
N MET A 3 -23.62 12.50 -13.91
CA MET A 3 -23.30 11.89 -12.61
C MET A 3 -23.24 10.39 -12.73
N ILE A 4 -22.30 9.80 -12.04
CA ILE A 4 -22.23 8.37 -11.79
C ILE A 4 -22.79 8.15 -10.38
N LYS A 5 -23.87 7.38 -10.27
CA LYS A 5 -24.57 7.13 -9.01
C LYS A 5 -24.53 5.64 -8.67
N ILE A 6 -24.02 5.32 -7.53
CA ILE A 6 -23.96 3.97 -6.98
C ILE A 6 -24.99 3.88 -5.85
N GLU A 7 -25.90 2.89 -5.89
CA GLU A 7 -26.94 2.67 -4.90
C GLU A 7 -26.93 1.23 -4.40
N ASN A 8 -26.74 1.08 -3.10
CA ASN A 8 -26.79 -0.20 -2.37
C ASN A 8 -25.94 -1.30 -3.01
N LEU A 9 -24.74 -0.94 -3.50
CA LEU A 9 -23.83 -1.88 -4.15
C LEU A 9 -23.34 -2.92 -3.13
N THR A 10 -23.63 -4.18 -3.41
CA THR A 10 -23.13 -5.33 -2.66
C THR A 10 -22.52 -6.33 -3.62
N PHE A 11 -21.31 -6.77 -3.32
CA PHE A 11 -20.57 -7.72 -4.16
C PHE A 11 -19.72 -8.67 -3.31
N SER A 12 -19.74 -9.96 -3.67
CA SER A 12 -18.83 -11.00 -3.19
C SER A 12 -18.38 -11.87 -4.37
N TYR A 13 -17.15 -12.38 -4.30
CA TYR A 13 -16.71 -13.37 -5.29
C TYR A 13 -17.41 -14.71 -5.08
N PRO A 14 -17.74 -15.46 -6.14
CA PRO A 14 -18.41 -16.75 -6.03
C PRO A 14 -17.71 -17.78 -5.14
N THR A 15 -16.38 -17.63 -4.98
CA THR A 15 -15.52 -18.51 -4.16
C THR A 15 -15.31 -17.99 -2.74
N SER A 16 -15.88 -16.84 -2.36
CA SER A 16 -15.71 -16.22 -1.04
C SER A 16 -17.06 -16.06 -0.34
N TYR A 17 -17.08 -16.34 0.97
CA TYR A 17 -18.25 -16.05 1.81
C TYR A 17 -18.28 -14.60 2.29
N ASP A 18 -17.17 -13.87 2.17
CA ASP A 18 -17.06 -12.50 2.64
C ASP A 18 -17.41 -11.50 1.53
N ASN A 19 -18.21 -10.49 1.87
CA ASN A 19 -18.54 -9.40 0.96
C ASN A 19 -17.32 -8.48 0.80
N VAL A 20 -16.98 -8.18 -0.46
CA VAL A 20 -15.98 -7.15 -0.80
C VAL A 20 -16.59 -5.76 -0.63
N PHE A 21 -17.87 -5.61 -1.03
CA PHE A 21 -18.68 -4.42 -0.81
C PHE A 21 -20.00 -4.81 -0.18
N GLU A 22 -20.48 -4.00 0.76
CA GLU A 22 -21.74 -4.25 1.45
C GLU A 22 -22.54 -2.95 1.54
N ASN A 23 -23.64 -2.90 0.78
CA ASN A 23 -24.62 -1.80 0.80
C ASN A 23 -24.01 -0.39 0.58
N VAL A 24 -23.02 -0.29 -0.32
CA VAL A 24 -22.30 0.94 -0.59
C VAL A 24 -23.12 1.87 -1.47
N SER A 25 -23.23 3.16 -1.09
CA SER A 25 -23.96 4.16 -1.84
C SER A 25 -23.21 5.49 -1.83
N PHE A 26 -22.92 6.06 -3.02
CA PHE A 26 -22.31 7.37 -3.19
C PHE A 26 -22.52 7.90 -4.60
N GLN A 27 -22.11 9.14 -4.84
CA GLN A 27 -22.25 9.82 -6.13
C GLN A 27 -20.92 10.46 -6.53
N VAL A 28 -20.64 10.46 -7.82
CA VAL A 28 -19.44 11.04 -8.44
C VAL A 28 -19.88 11.91 -9.62
N ASP A 29 -19.36 13.13 -9.71
CA ASP A 29 -19.52 13.97 -10.90
C ASP A 29 -18.51 13.53 -11.97
N THR A 30 -18.97 13.48 -13.23
CA THR A 30 -18.12 13.05 -14.36
C THR A 30 -17.00 14.04 -14.69
N ASP A 31 -17.00 15.25 -14.14
CA ASP A 31 -15.90 16.21 -14.29
C ASP A 31 -14.80 16.07 -13.23
N TRP A 32 -15.03 15.28 -12.18
CA TRP A 32 -14.07 15.14 -11.09
C TRP A 32 -12.85 14.29 -11.48
N LYS A 33 -11.72 14.64 -10.88
CA LYS A 33 -10.45 13.92 -10.94
C LYS A 33 -10.29 13.17 -9.64
N LEU A 34 -10.70 11.91 -9.62
CA LEU A 34 -10.75 11.12 -8.40
C LEU A 34 -9.48 10.30 -8.21
N GLY A 35 -8.80 10.49 -7.08
CA GLY A 35 -7.77 9.57 -6.61
C GLY A 35 -8.42 8.44 -5.82
N PHE A 36 -8.30 7.19 -6.27
CA PHE A 36 -8.86 6.04 -5.57
C PHE A 36 -7.82 5.40 -4.68
N VAL A 37 -7.97 5.58 -3.38
CA VAL A 37 -7.01 5.14 -2.36
C VAL A 37 -7.60 4.07 -1.45
N GLY A 38 -6.74 3.20 -0.94
CA GLY A 38 -7.11 2.12 -0.04
C GLY A 38 -6.03 1.05 0.00
N ARG A 39 -6.07 0.20 1.03
CA ARG A 39 -5.11 -0.90 1.18
C ARG A 39 -5.22 -1.91 0.04
N ASN A 40 -4.15 -2.66 -0.22
CA ASN A 40 -4.17 -3.73 -1.21
C ASN A 40 -5.12 -4.85 -0.75
N GLY A 41 -5.85 -5.46 -1.71
CA GLY A 41 -6.85 -6.49 -1.43
C GLY A 41 -8.24 -5.95 -1.03
N ARG A 42 -8.42 -4.63 -0.83
CA ARG A 42 -9.71 -4.04 -0.44
C ARG A 42 -10.71 -3.85 -1.59
N GLY A 43 -10.38 -4.32 -2.79
CA GLY A 43 -11.32 -4.31 -3.91
C GLY A 43 -11.23 -3.10 -4.83
N LYS A 44 -10.12 -2.33 -4.86
CA LYS A 44 -9.97 -1.21 -5.81
C LYS A 44 -10.19 -1.65 -7.26
N THR A 45 -9.40 -2.59 -7.74
CA THR A 45 -9.53 -3.14 -9.11
C THR A 45 -10.88 -3.87 -9.31
N THR A 46 -11.41 -4.51 -8.25
CA THR A 46 -12.76 -5.11 -8.28
C THR A 46 -13.82 -4.06 -8.53
N PHE A 47 -13.75 -2.92 -7.87
CA PHE A 47 -14.68 -1.81 -8.09
C PHE A 47 -14.59 -1.27 -9.52
N LEU A 48 -13.37 -1.07 -10.06
CA LEU A 48 -13.21 -0.67 -11.45
C LEU A 48 -13.83 -1.69 -12.43
N ASN A 49 -13.64 -2.99 -12.16
CA ASN A 49 -14.24 -4.05 -12.96
C ASN A 49 -15.77 -4.12 -12.85
N LEU A 50 -16.35 -3.73 -11.71
CA LEU A 50 -17.80 -3.59 -11.55
C LEU A 50 -18.35 -2.42 -12.39
N LEU A 51 -17.65 -1.27 -12.44
CA LEU A 51 -17.99 -0.15 -13.32
C LEU A 51 -17.94 -0.56 -14.80
N LEU A 52 -17.00 -1.42 -15.18
CA LEU A 52 -16.85 -1.98 -16.52
C LEU A 52 -17.90 -3.07 -16.84
N GLY A 53 -18.75 -3.44 -15.87
CA GLY A 53 -19.77 -4.49 -16.06
C GLY A 53 -19.21 -5.91 -16.18
N LYS A 54 -17.98 -6.17 -15.72
CA LYS A 54 -17.35 -7.51 -15.83
C LYS A 54 -17.87 -8.51 -14.80
N TYR A 55 -18.54 -8.04 -13.75
CA TYR A 55 -19.07 -8.89 -12.68
C TYR A 55 -20.55 -8.57 -12.42
N GLU A 56 -21.31 -9.59 -12.06
CA GLU A 56 -22.67 -9.42 -11.55
C GLU A 56 -22.65 -8.94 -10.10
N TYR A 57 -23.53 -8.02 -9.74
CA TYR A 57 -23.61 -7.42 -8.41
C TYR A 57 -25.06 -7.14 -8.01
N SER A 58 -25.31 -6.97 -6.72
CA SER A 58 -26.59 -6.47 -6.20
C SER A 58 -26.53 -4.96 -6.01
N GLY A 59 -27.65 -4.28 -6.24
CA GLY A 59 -27.74 -2.82 -6.22
C GLY A 59 -27.83 -2.22 -7.62
N LYS A 60 -27.48 -0.94 -7.76
CA LYS A 60 -27.54 -0.23 -9.04
C LYS A 60 -26.34 0.68 -9.24
N ILE A 61 -25.78 0.65 -10.45
CA ILE A 61 -24.80 1.62 -10.95
C ILE A 61 -25.49 2.35 -12.11
N LEU A 62 -25.75 3.65 -11.93
CA LEU A 62 -26.38 4.51 -12.93
C LEU A 62 -25.31 5.45 -13.46
N SER A 63 -25.03 5.38 -14.75
CA SER A 63 -24.05 6.21 -15.44
C SER A 63 -24.61 6.68 -16.77
N SER A 64 -24.33 7.94 -17.12
CA SER A 64 -24.61 8.53 -18.43
C SER A 64 -23.39 8.50 -19.36
N VAL A 65 -22.24 8.00 -18.88
CA VAL A 65 -20.98 7.91 -19.62
C VAL A 65 -20.56 6.46 -19.79
N GLN A 66 -19.78 6.18 -20.82
CA GLN A 66 -19.10 4.90 -20.99
C GLN A 66 -17.79 4.91 -20.20
N PHE A 67 -17.31 3.74 -19.81
CA PHE A 67 -16.07 3.59 -19.05
C PHE A 67 -14.98 2.99 -19.94
N ASP A 68 -13.85 3.67 -20.02
CA ASP A 68 -12.61 3.12 -20.58
C ASP A 68 -11.64 2.74 -19.46
N TYR A 69 -10.78 1.76 -19.72
CA TYR A 69 -9.85 1.23 -18.72
C TYR A 69 -8.41 1.31 -19.21
N PHE A 70 -7.55 1.83 -18.36
CA PHE A 70 -6.11 1.77 -18.53
C PHE A 70 -5.53 0.88 -17.41
N PRO A 71 -4.61 -0.07 -17.71
CA PRO A 71 -3.93 -0.29 -18.99
C PRO A 71 -4.81 -0.98 -20.05
N TYR A 72 -4.76 -0.45 -21.28
CA TYR A 72 -5.45 -1.07 -22.40
C TYR A 72 -4.72 -2.33 -22.85
N PRO A 73 -5.39 -3.49 -22.99
CA PRO A 73 -4.76 -4.73 -23.39
C PRO A 73 -4.44 -4.73 -24.89
N VAL A 74 -3.18 -4.56 -25.24
CA VAL A 74 -2.70 -4.66 -26.63
C VAL A 74 -2.44 -6.13 -26.94
N SER A 75 -3.21 -6.70 -27.89
CA SER A 75 -3.14 -8.13 -28.26
C SER A 75 -1.91 -8.48 -29.07
N ASP A 76 -1.51 -7.62 -30.01
CA ASP A 76 -0.31 -7.79 -30.85
C ASP A 76 0.55 -6.51 -30.80
N LYS A 77 1.68 -6.62 -30.13
CA LYS A 77 2.61 -5.52 -29.93
C LYS A 77 3.56 -5.29 -31.13
N ASN A 78 3.59 -6.21 -32.10
CA ASN A 78 4.41 -6.06 -33.30
C ASN A 78 3.82 -5.08 -34.32
N ARG A 79 2.54 -4.74 -34.16
CA ARG A 79 1.85 -3.77 -35.03
C ARG A 79 2.39 -2.37 -34.84
N ILE A 80 2.20 -1.55 -35.89
CA ILE A 80 2.50 -0.12 -35.84
C ILE A 80 1.67 0.54 -34.74
N THR A 81 2.29 1.45 -34.02
CA THR A 81 1.66 2.13 -32.87
C THR A 81 0.38 2.88 -33.29
N GLU A 82 0.41 3.57 -34.42
CA GLU A 82 -0.75 4.30 -34.97
C GLU A 82 -1.96 3.38 -35.15
N ASP A 83 -1.77 2.19 -35.76
CA ASP A 83 -2.86 1.23 -35.98
C ASP A 83 -3.53 0.80 -34.66
N ILE A 84 -2.71 0.59 -33.62
CA ILE A 84 -3.20 0.24 -32.28
C ILE A 84 -3.98 1.40 -31.67
N LEU A 85 -3.46 2.64 -31.78
CA LEU A 85 -4.14 3.79 -31.21
C LEU A 85 -5.45 4.11 -31.93
N GLN A 86 -5.54 3.89 -33.26
CA GLN A 86 -6.80 4.00 -34.01
C GLN A 86 -7.86 3.00 -33.56
N GLU A 87 -7.47 1.80 -33.10
CA GLU A 87 -8.43 0.86 -32.47
C GLU A 87 -8.93 1.37 -31.12
N VAL A 88 -8.06 2.05 -30.35
CA VAL A 88 -8.42 2.61 -29.02
C VAL A 88 -9.31 3.84 -29.17
N CYS A 89 -9.04 4.71 -30.14
CA CYS A 89 -9.78 5.95 -30.39
C CYS A 89 -10.15 6.10 -31.88
N PRO A 90 -11.14 5.32 -32.37
CA PRO A 90 -11.44 5.23 -33.81
C PRO A 90 -11.99 6.51 -34.43
N LEU A 91 -12.47 7.45 -33.64
CA LEU A 91 -13.02 8.73 -34.11
C LEU A 91 -11.99 9.88 -34.07
N ALA A 92 -10.83 9.67 -33.45
CA ALA A 92 -9.81 10.70 -33.33
C ALA A 92 -9.03 10.88 -34.65
N GLU A 93 -8.74 12.11 -35.01
CA GLU A 93 -7.89 12.44 -36.13
C GLU A 93 -6.40 12.38 -35.74
N GLU A 94 -5.52 12.08 -36.69
CA GLU A 94 -4.07 11.94 -36.46
C GLU A 94 -3.46 13.18 -35.77
N TRP A 95 -3.86 14.38 -36.18
CA TRP A 95 -3.37 15.62 -35.57
C TRP A 95 -3.75 15.76 -34.08
N GLU A 96 -4.88 15.17 -33.64
CA GLU A 96 -5.29 15.16 -32.25
C GLU A 96 -4.38 14.27 -31.43
N LEU A 97 -4.05 13.08 -31.93
CA LEU A 97 -3.04 12.20 -31.34
C LEU A 97 -1.70 12.90 -31.20
N MET A 98 -1.21 13.53 -32.28
CA MET A 98 0.07 14.28 -32.26
C MET A 98 0.05 15.39 -31.20
N ARG A 99 -1.06 16.12 -31.07
CA ARG A 99 -1.24 17.16 -30.06
C ARG A 99 -1.16 16.58 -28.63
N GLU A 100 -1.86 15.47 -28.36
CA GLU A 100 -1.85 14.85 -27.03
C GLU A 100 -0.46 14.29 -26.68
N LEU A 101 0.25 13.69 -27.65
CA LEU A 101 1.63 13.23 -27.49
C LEU A 101 2.59 14.36 -27.14
N SER A 102 2.43 15.52 -27.81
CA SER A 102 3.20 16.72 -27.48
C SER A 102 2.99 17.18 -26.02
N TYR A 103 1.79 17.08 -25.48
CA TYR A 103 1.51 17.40 -24.06
C TYR A 103 2.17 16.41 -23.09
N LEU A 104 2.50 15.21 -23.55
CA LEU A 104 3.13 14.15 -22.75
C LEU A 104 4.66 14.08 -22.95
N ASP A 105 5.28 15.02 -23.66
CA ASP A 105 6.71 14.98 -24.03
C ASP A 105 7.07 13.65 -24.73
N VAL A 106 6.28 13.24 -25.71
CA VAL A 106 6.53 12.06 -26.55
C VAL A 106 6.77 12.53 -27.96
N ASP A 107 7.83 12.02 -28.59
CA ASP A 107 8.12 12.29 -30.00
C ASP A 107 7.05 11.68 -30.88
N VAL A 108 6.63 12.40 -31.92
CA VAL A 108 5.62 11.94 -32.85
C VAL A 108 6.08 10.72 -33.64
N ASP A 109 7.38 10.54 -33.84
CA ASP A 109 7.99 9.39 -34.53
C ASP A 109 7.59 8.04 -33.94
N VAL A 110 7.14 7.99 -32.68
CA VAL A 110 6.65 6.76 -32.03
C VAL A 110 5.42 6.19 -32.74
N LEU A 111 4.62 7.00 -33.45
CA LEU A 111 3.41 6.55 -34.14
C LEU A 111 3.73 5.55 -35.26
N TRP A 112 4.86 5.74 -35.94
CA TRP A 112 5.27 4.90 -37.08
C TRP A 112 6.21 3.74 -36.72
N ARG A 113 6.47 3.56 -35.42
CA ARG A 113 7.28 2.43 -34.91
C ARG A 113 6.39 1.31 -34.43
N PRO A 114 6.86 0.03 -34.49
CA PRO A 114 6.19 -1.07 -33.82
C PRO A 114 6.05 -0.82 -32.32
N PHE A 115 4.88 -1.09 -31.75
CA PHE A 115 4.59 -0.77 -30.35
C PHE A 115 5.53 -1.47 -29.36
N GLU A 116 6.03 -2.65 -29.67
CA GLU A 116 7.00 -3.38 -28.82
C GLU A 116 8.36 -2.66 -28.71
N THR A 117 8.71 -1.81 -29.69
CA THR A 117 9.98 -1.05 -29.69
C THR A 117 9.94 0.18 -28.79
N LEU A 118 8.74 0.55 -28.33
CA LEU A 118 8.56 1.66 -27.40
C LEU A 118 8.97 1.24 -25.99
N SER A 119 9.61 2.15 -25.27
CA SER A 119 9.82 1.97 -23.84
C SER A 119 8.49 1.84 -23.10
N ASN A 120 8.47 1.17 -21.96
CA ASN A 120 7.25 1.02 -21.14
C ASN A 120 6.63 2.40 -20.78
N GLY A 121 7.48 3.42 -20.59
CA GLY A 121 7.03 4.79 -20.36
C GLY A 121 6.33 5.42 -21.56
N GLU A 122 6.86 5.22 -22.78
CA GLU A 122 6.23 5.67 -24.02
C GLU A 122 4.93 4.91 -24.26
N GLN A 123 4.90 3.58 -24.09
CA GLN A 123 3.67 2.76 -24.21
C GLN A 123 2.56 3.29 -23.30
N THR A 124 2.88 3.60 -22.04
CA THR A 124 1.95 4.19 -21.08
C THR A 124 1.38 5.52 -21.58
N LYS A 125 2.26 6.41 -22.06
CA LYS A 125 1.89 7.76 -22.50
C LYS A 125 1.02 7.74 -23.76
N VAL A 126 1.37 6.94 -24.75
CA VAL A 126 0.61 6.86 -26.02
C VAL A 126 -0.78 6.27 -25.80
N LEU A 127 -0.91 5.25 -24.96
CA LEU A 127 -2.22 4.67 -24.61
C LEU A 127 -3.08 5.63 -23.80
N LEU A 128 -2.51 6.37 -22.85
CA LEU A 128 -3.25 7.40 -22.12
C LEU A 128 -3.72 8.52 -23.05
N ALA A 129 -2.88 8.96 -23.99
CA ALA A 129 -3.23 9.97 -24.98
C ALA A 129 -4.46 9.54 -25.82
N ALA A 130 -4.45 8.31 -26.33
CA ALA A 130 -5.54 7.76 -27.10
C ALA A 130 -6.83 7.62 -26.32
N LEU A 131 -6.78 7.08 -25.11
CA LEU A 131 -7.97 6.91 -24.26
C LEU A 131 -8.63 8.22 -23.87
N PHE A 132 -7.88 9.32 -23.72
CA PHE A 132 -8.46 10.64 -23.46
C PHE A 132 -9.06 11.35 -24.69
N LEU A 133 -8.91 10.78 -25.86
CA LEU A 133 -9.56 11.28 -27.10
C LEU A 133 -10.98 10.68 -27.30
N ASN A 134 -11.38 9.69 -26.54
CA ASN A 134 -12.73 9.14 -26.59
C ASN A 134 -13.71 10.12 -25.93
N GLU A 135 -14.45 10.86 -26.74
CA GLU A 135 -15.45 11.81 -26.25
C GLU A 135 -16.62 11.11 -25.54
N GLY A 136 -17.05 11.67 -24.41
CA GLY A 136 -18.17 11.11 -23.62
C GLY A 136 -17.79 9.90 -22.77
N HIS A 137 -16.52 9.52 -22.74
CA HIS A 137 -16.01 8.43 -21.90
C HIS A 137 -15.43 8.95 -20.60
N PHE A 138 -15.51 8.11 -19.57
CA PHE A 138 -14.94 8.36 -18.24
C PHE A 138 -13.81 7.33 -18.00
N LEU A 139 -12.58 7.81 -17.81
CA LEU A 139 -11.42 6.93 -17.82
C LEU A 139 -11.14 6.37 -16.43
N LEU A 140 -10.96 5.05 -16.36
CA LEU A 140 -10.54 4.29 -15.18
C LEU A 140 -9.04 3.96 -15.34
N ILE A 141 -8.18 4.63 -14.57
CA ILE A 141 -6.72 4.52 -14.69
C ILE A 141 -6.21 3.70 -13.51
N ASP A 142 -5.65 2.52 -13.75
CA ASP A 142 -5.11 1.64 -12.72
C ASP A 142 -3.58 1.60 -12.81
N GLU A 143 -2.91 2.17 -11.81
CA GLU A 143 -1.45 2.18 -11.62
C GLU A 143 -0.59 2.60 -12.84
N PRO A 144 -0.81 3.80 -13.42
CA PRO A 144 -0.06 4.24 -14.59
C PRO A 144 1.41 4.54 -14.28
N THR A 145 1.78 4.65 -13.00
CA THR A 145 3.11 5.06 -12.54
C THR A 145 4.13 3.93 -12.44
N ASN A 146 3.72 2.67 -12.58
CA ASN A 146 4.55 1.50 -12.29
C ASN A 146 5.80 1.36 -13.16
N HIS A 147 5.83 1.97 -14.35
CA HIS A 147 6.97 1.87 -15.28
C HIS A 147 7.53 3.25 -15.67
N LEU A 148 7.13 4.29 -14.94
CA LEU A 148 7.53 5.66 -15.21
C LEU A 148 8.69 6.07 -14.30
N ASP A 149 9.73 6.65 -14.87
CA ASP A 149 10.75 7.35 -14.11
C ASP A 149 10.22 8.69 -13.54
N ALA A 150 11.01 9.37 -12.72
CA ALA A 150 10.57 10.60 -12.05
C ALA A 150 10.19 11.73 -13.04
N LYS A 151 10.85 11.81 -14.21
CA LYS A 151 10.54 12.81 -15.26
C LYS A 151 9.21 12.47 -15.93
N ALA A 152 9.02 11.23 -16.33
CA ALA A 152 7.79 10.77 -16.98
C ALA A 152 6.59 10.90 -16.05
N ARG A 153 6.73 10.61 -14.75
CA ARG A 153 5.66 10.82 -13.74
C ARG A 153 5.21 12.27 -13.69
N LYS A 154 6.15 13.22 -13.66
CA LYS A 154 5.84 14.66 -13.68
C LYS A 154 5.10 15.07 -14.95
N SER A 155 5.54 14.60 -16.11
CA SER A 155 4.90 14.89 -17.41
C SER A 155 3.46 14.35 -17.42
N VAL A 156 3.22 13.09 -17.00
CA VAL A 156 1.90 12.48 -16.95
C VAL A 156 1.01 13.17 -15.89
N ALA A 157 1.54 13.54 -14.73
CA ALA A 157 0.78 14.29 -13.72
C ALA A 157 0.31 15.65 -14.24
N ALA A 158 1.22 16.39 -14.91
CA ALA A 158 0.89 17.69 -15.52
C ALA A 158 -0.16 17.55 -16.64
N TYR A 159 -0.12 16.45 -17.38
CA TYR A 159 -1.12 16.10 -18.40
C TYR A 159 -2.48 15.81 -17.78
N LEU A 160 -2.55 14.89 -16.79
CA LEU A 160 -3.78 14.52 -16.09
C LEU A 160 -4.42 15.73 -15.39
N LYS A 161 -3.61 16.64 -14.86
CA LYS A 161 -4.08 17.89 -14.24
C LYS A 161 -4.94 18.73 -15.20
N LYS A 162 -4.67 18.70 -16.50
CA LYS A 162 -5.42 19.41 -17.53
C LYS A 162 -6.69 18.68 -17.99
N LYS A 163 -6.77 17.35 -17.75
CA LYS A 163 -7.92 16.51 -18.13
C LYS A 163 -8.99 16.54 -17.06
N LYS A 164 -10.15 16.01 -17.40
CA LYS A 164 -11.32 15.85 -16.53
C LYS A 164 -11.90 14.46 -16.68
N GLY A 165 -12.69 14.03 -15.70
CA GLY A 165 -13.48 12.82 -15.80
C GLY A 165 -12.65 11.54 -15.75
N PHE A 166 -12.01 11.28 -14.61
CA PHE A 166 -11.30 10.02 -14.41
C PHE A 166 -11.27 9.56 -12.95
N ILE A 167 -11.11 8.24 -12.76
CA ILE A 167 -10.67 7.64 -11.51
C ILE A 167 -9.25 7.16 -11.70
N LEU A 168 -8.36 7.56 -10.80
CA LEU A 168 -6.95 7.20 -10.79
C LEU A 168 -6.63 6.36 -9.56
N VAL A 169 -6.26 5.11 -9.75
CA VAL A 169 -5.62 4.29 -8.73
C VAL A 169 -4.12 4.49 -8.83
N SER A 170 -3.49 4.97 -7.79
CA SER A 170 -2.04 5.07 -7.70
C SER A 170 -1.58 4.98 -6.25
N HIS A 171 -0.38 4.44 -6.07
CA HIS A 171 0.32 4.40 -4.78
C HIS A 171 1.36 5.50 -4.61
N ASP A 172 1.54 6.35 -5.63
CA ASP A 172 2.43 7.52 -5.58
C ASP A 172 1.66 8.74 -5.04
N ARG A 173 2.01 9.14 -3.80
CA ARG A 173 1.35 10.24 -3.07
C ARG A 173 1.50 11.58 -3.78
N ARG A 174 2.70 11.87 -4.29
CA ARG A 174 2.97 13.13 -4.97
C ARG A 174 2.26 13.22 -6.31
N PHE A 175 2.22 12.09 -7.03
CA PHE A 175 1.49 11.99 -8.28
C PHE A 175 -0.02 12.25 -8.08
N LEU A 176 -0.62 11.67 -7.02
CA LEU A 176 -2.00 11.95 -6.66
C LEU A 176 -2.21 13.43 -6.28
N ASP A 177 -1.32 14.02 -5.47
CA ASP A 177 -1.43 15.42 -5.07
C ASP A 177 -1.37 16.40 -6.26
N ASP A 178 -0.60 16.05 -7.28
CA ASP A 178 -0.39 16.91 -8.44
C ASP A 178 -1.58 16.90 -9.41
N CYS A 179 -2.38 15.82 -9.47
CA CYS A 179 -3.36 15.65 -10.55
C CYS A 179 -4.81 15.45 -10.10
N VAL A 180 -5.12 15.12 -8.83
CA VAL A 180 -6.49 14.87 -8.38
C VAL A 180 -7.07 16.03 -7.57
N ASP A 181 -8.40 16.16 -7.57
CA ASP A 181 -9.15 17.19 -6.81
C ASP A 181 -10.18 16.58 -5.84
N HIS A 182 -10.40 15.27 -5.92
CA HIS A 182 -11.23 14.49 -5.00
C HIS A 182 -10.57 13.16 -4.69
N ILE A 183 -10.77 12.66 -3.48
CA ILE A 183 -10.32 11.34 -3.06
C ILE A 183 -11.51 10.43 -2.84
N LEU A 184 -11.49 9.28 -3.49
CA LEU A 184 -12.35 8.14 -3.25
C LEU A 184 -11.58 7.17 -2.35
N SER A 185 -11.96 7.02 -1.09
CA SER A 185 -11.28 6.14 -0.16
C SER A 185 -12.12 4.91 0.14
N ILE A 186 -11.47 3.73 0.06
CA ILE A 186 -12.09 2.47 0.45
C ILE A 186 -11.58 2.04 1.82
N ASN A 187 -12.50 1.98 2.79
CA ASN A 187 -12.29 1.40 4.10
C ASN A 187 -12.85 -0.03 4.14
N ARG A 188 -12.83 -0.73 5.28
CA ARG A 188 -13.24 -2.15 5.37
C ARG A 188 -14.59 -2.48 4.74
N ALA A 189 -15.56 -1.57 4.79
CA ALA A 189 -16.92 -1.80 4.33
C ALA A 189 -17.53 -0.62 3.56
N ASN A 190 -16.94 0.56 3.63
CA ASN A 190 -17.50 1.78 3.06
C ASN A 190 -16.54 2.41 2.05
N ILE A 191 -17.14 3.07 1.06
CA ILE A 191 -16.43 3.97 0.14
C ILE A 191 -16.88 5.39 0.48
N GLU A 192 -15.92 6.28 0.71
CA GLU A 192 -16.15 7.68 1.03
C GLU A 192 -15.49 8.57 -0.02
N VAL A 193 -16.19 9.65 -0.40
CA VAL A 193 -15.68 10.66 -1.32
C VAL A 193 -15.41 11.94 -0.55
N GLN A 194 -14.19 12.44 -0.64
CA GLN A 194 -13.79 13.71 -0.03
C GLN A 194 -13.22 14.65 -1.09
N ARG A 195 -13.56 15.92 -1.00
CA ARG A 195 -12.96 16.97 -1.81
C ARG A 195 -11.56 17.30 -1.29
N GLY A 196 -10.61 17.41 -2.20
CA GLY A 196 -9.21 17.75 -1.91
C GLY A 196 -8.24 16.76 -2.56
N ASN A 197 -6.96 17.02 -2.41
CA ASN A 197 -5.88 16.17 -2.85
C ASN A 197 -5.53 15.10 -1.79
N PHE A 198 -4.58 14.23 -2.10
CA PHE A 198 -4.16 13.14 -1.21
C PHE A 198 -3.68 13.66 0.15
N SER A 199 -2.81 14.69 0.18
CA SER A 199 -2.25 15.24 1.42
C SER A 199 -3.33 15.81 2.33
N SER A 200 -4.34 16.51 1.78
CA SER A 200 -5.45 17.07 2.59
C SER A 200 -6.34 15.95 3.15
N TRP A 201 -6.61 14.93 2.34
CA TRP A 201 -7.35 13.75 2.77
C TRP A 201 -6.59 12.98 3.87
N MET A 202 -5.29 12.76 3.70
CA MET A 202 -4.45 12.05 4.66
C MET A 202 -4.41 12.76 6.01
N SER A 203 -4.24 14.09 6.02
CA SER A 203 -4.28 14.88 7.25
C SER A 203 -5.63 14.77 7.98
N ASN A 204 -6.74 14.73 7.25
CA ASN A 204 -8.06 14.53 7.84
C ASN A 204 -8.21 13.10 8.39
N PHE A 205 -7.73 12.11 7.66
CA PHE A 205 -7.75 10.70 8.05
C PHE A 205 -6.94 10.45 9.33
N GLU A 206 -5.73 11.00 9.43
CA GLU A 206 -4.88 10.91 10.63
C GLU A 206 -5.56 11.55 11.84
N ARG A 207 -6.11 12.75 11.71
CA ARG A 207 -6.86 13.41 12.78
C ARG A 207 -8.07 12.60 13.24
N GLN A 208 -8.79 12.01 12.28
CA GLN A 208 -9.93 11.17 12.60
C GLN A 208 -9.49 9.91 13.35
N GLN A 209 -8.42 9.25 12.91
CA GLN A 209 -7.84 8.09 13.60
C GLN A 209 -7.39 8.42 15.02
N GLU A 210 -6.66 9.53 15.21
CA GLU A 210 -6.24 9.98 16.54
C GLU A 210 -7.44 10.21 17.45
N PHE A 211 -8.48 10.87 16.94
CA PHE A 211 -9.70 11.10 17.69
C PHE A 211 -10.41 9.80 18.08
N GLU A 212 -10.53 8.85 17.14
CA GLU A 212 -11.15 7.56 17.37
C GLU A 212 -10.33 6.70 18.35
N LEU A 213 -9.00 6.72 18.26
CA LEU A 213 -8.11 6.06 19.23
C LEU A 213 -8.29 6.64 20.63
N ALA A 214 -8.27 7.98 20.78
CA ALA A 214 -8.47 8.64 22.05
C ALA A 214 -9.86 8.33 22.65
N GLN A 215 -10.90 8.24 21.79
CA GLN A 215 -12.24 7.86 22.21
C GLN A 215 -12.28 6.40 22.68
N ASN A 216 -11.66 5.49 21.92
CA ASN A 216 -11.58 4.07 22.29
C ASN A 216 -10.82 3.86 23.61
N GLU A 217 -9.72 4.57 23.83
CA GLU A 217 -9.00 4.50 25.12
C GLU A 217 -9.87 4.95 26.30
N ARG A 218 -10.62 6.04 26.12
CA ARG A 218 -11.56 6.50 27.16
C ARG A 218 -12.64 5.45 27.45
N LEU A 219 -13.26 4.91 26.40
CA LEU A 219 -14.26 3.84 26.52
C LEU A 219 -13.68 2.60 27.20
N GLN A 220 -12.49 2.17 26.84
CA GLN A 220 -11.82 1.03 27.48
C GLN A 220 -11.52 1.29 28.97
N LYS A 221 -11.05 2.50 29.32
CA LYS A 221 -10.85 2.88 30.73
C LYS A 221 -12.15 2.82 31.52
N ASP A 222 -13.23 3.34 30.93
CA ASP A 222 -14.56 3.30 31.55
C ASP A 222 -15.09 1.87 31.71
N ILE A 223 -14.95 1.03 30.69
CA ILE A 223 -15.34 -0.39 30.73
C ILE A 223 -14.57 -1.12 31.85
N ARG A 224 -13.23 -0.94 31.92
CA ARG A 224 -12.40 -1.52 32.98
C ARG A 224 -12.85 -1.06 34.38
N ARG A 225 -13.20 0.22 34.53
CA ARG A 225 -13.70 0.80 35.76
C ARG A 225 -15.03 0.17 36.19
N LEU A 226 -15.96 0.01 35.24
CA LEU A 226 -17.26 -0.63 35.47
C LEU A 226 -17.09 -2.12 35.83
N GLN A 227 -16.23 -2.85 35.11
CA GLN A 227 -15.90 -4.24 35.39
C GLN A 227 -15.30 -4.43 36.79
N GLN A 228 -14.38 -3.55 37.21
CA GLN A 228 -13.81 -3.59 38.55
C GLN A 228 -14.86 -3.28 39.63
N SER A 229 -15.74 -2.31 39.35
CA SER A 229 -16.85 -2.01 40.25
C SER A 229 -17.83 -3.17 40.39
N ALA A 230 -18.17 -3.83 39.26
CA ALA A 230 -19.02 -5.02 39.27
C ALA A 230 -18.39 -6.17 40.08
N LYS A 231 -17.08 -6.43 39.86
CA LYS A 231 -16.35 -7.46 40.64
C LYS A 231 -16.34 -7.15 42.14
N ARG A 232 -16.14 -5.86 42.53
CA ARG A 232 -16.19 -5.46 43.95
C ARG A 232 -17.59 -5.66 44.54
N SER A 233 -18.64 -5.34 43.79
CA SER A 233 -20.03 -5.54 44.21
C SER A 233 -20.37 -7.02 44.39
N ALA A 234 -19.90 -7.90 43.50
CA ALA A 234 -20.08 -9.35 43.59
C ALA A 234 -19.38 -9.92 44.84
N VAL A 235 -18.11 -9.60 45.08
CA VAL A 235 -17.36 -10.03 46.26
C VAL A 235 -18.02 -9.53 47.55
N TRP A 236 -18.54 -8.29 47.55
CA TRP A 236 -19.25 -7.77 48.71
C TRP A 236 -20.58 -8.50 48.97
N SER A 237 -21.32 -8.83 47.91
CA SER A 237 -22.55 -9.63 47.98
C SER A 237 -22.28 -11.04 48.55
N GLU A 238 -21.23 -11.73 48.13
CA GLU A 238 -20.80 -13.02 48.66
C GLU A 238 -20.43 -12.95 50.15
N ARG A 239 -19.71 -11.90 50.58
CA ARG A 239 -19.35 -11.69 52.00
C ARG A 239 -20.58 -11.47 52.86
N VAL A 240 -21.58 -10.71 52.38
CA VAL A 240 -22.86 -10.51 53.09
C VAL A 240 -23.64 -11.81 53.17
N GLU A 241 -23.59 -12.67 52.17
CA GLU A 241 -24.22 -13.99 52.20
C GLU A 241 -23.53 -14.95 53.17
N ALA A 242 -22.21 -14.96 53.22
CA ALA A 242 -21.43 -15.75 54.16
C ALA A 242 -21.66 -15.32 55.61
N SER A 243 -21.97 -14.06 55.89
CA SER A 243 -22.27 -13.54 57.26
C SER A 243 -23.60 -14.04 57.83
N LYS A 244 -24.43 -14.74 57.04
CA LYS A 244 -25.67 -15.42 57.55
C LYS A 244 -25.38 -16.61 58.42
N ILE A 245 -24.19 -17.20 58.32
CA ILE A 245 -23.79 -18.39 59.07
C ILE A 245 -23.38 -17.93 60.48
N GLY A 246 -24.21 -18.20 61.48
CA GLY A 246 -23.93 -17.88 62.90
C GLY A 246 -24.71 -16.70 63.50
N ALA A 247 -25.64 -16.08 62.82
CA ALA A 247 -26.45 -14.98 63.34
C ALA A 247 -27.56 -15.46 64.28
N ALA A 248 -27.74 -14.79 65.43
CA ALA A 248 -28.73 -15.11 66.46
C ALA A 248 -30.18 -14.86 66.03
N ASP A 249 -30.44 -13.91 65.11
CA ASP A 249 -31.79 -13.68 64.50
C ASP A 249 -31.71 -13.92 62.97
N LYS A 250 -32.00 -15.18 62.62
CA LYS A 250 -31.94 -15.65 61.22
C LYS A 250 -33.03 -15.05 60.33
N GLY A 251 -34.16 -14.61 60.85
CA GLY A 251 -35.27 -14.07 60.07
C GLY A 251 -35.00 -12.64 59.56
N TYR A 252 -34.63 -11.76 60.48
CA TYR A 252 -34.32 -10.37 60.14
C TYR A 252 -33.07 -10.21 59.24
N VAL A 253 -32.00 -10.92 59.56
CA VAL A 253 -30.78 -10.94 58.80
C VAL A 253 -31.03 -11.54 57.42
N GLY A 254 -31.86 -12.60 57.34
CA GLY A 254 -32.24 -13.20 56.04
C GLY A 254 -33.03 -12.24 55.14
N HIS A 255 -34.01 -11.51 55.68
CA HIS A 255 -34.77 -10.51 54.90
C HIS A 255 -33.91 -9.34 54.42
N LYS A 256 -33.05 -8.80 55.30
CA LYS A 256 -32.11 -7.71 54.97
C LYS A 256 -31.09 -8.14 53.92
N ALA A 257 -30.56 -9.35 54.02
CA ALA A 257 -29.64 -9.93 53.04
C ALA A 257 -30.31 -10.15 51.66
N ALA A 258 -31.55 -10.68 51.65
CA ALA A 258 -32.33 -10.88 50.42
C ALA A 258 -32.60 -9.54 49.68
N LYS A 259 -32.97 -8.48 50.45
CA LYS A 259 -33.18 -7.14 49.90
C LYS A 259 -31.88 -6.52 49.35
N MET A 260 -30.75 -6.71 50.02
CA MET A 260 -29.42 -6.27 49.54
C MET A 260 -29.00 -7.06 48.31
N MET A 261 -29.19 -8.36 48.27
CA MET A 261 -28.89 -9.21 47.13
C MET A 261 -29.71 -8.85 45.89
N LYS A 262 -31.01 -8.57 46.04
CA LYS A 262 -31.86 -8.09 44.96
C LYS A 262 -31.36 -6.73 44.41
N ARG A 263 -30.90 -5.84 45.32
CA ARG A 263 -30.33 -4.55 44.94
C ARG A 263 -28.97 -4.69 44.22
N SER A 264 -28.10 -5.59 44.71
CA SER A 264 -26.81 -5.91 44.06
C SER A 264 -27.02 -6.47 42.67
N LYS A 265 -27.88 -7.48 42.48
CA LYS A 265 -28.22 -8.04 41.16
C LYS A 265 -28.77 -6.99 40.18
N SER A 266 -29.62 -6.07 40.67
CA SER A 266 -30.13 -4.97 39.84
C SER A 266 -29.02 -4.00 39.41
N ILE A 267 -28.05 -3.71 40.30
CA ILE A 267 -26.88 -2.87 39.98
C ILE A 267 -25.97 -3.61 38.98
N GLU A 268 -25.69 -4.89 39.19
CA GLU A 268 -24.89 -5.72 38.29
C GLU A 268 -25.52 -5.79 36.89
N ALA A 269 -26.81 -6.02 36.78
CA ALA A 269 -27.52 -6.05 35.51
C ALA A 269 -27.43 -4.71 34.77
N ARG A 270 -27.57 -3.56 35.47
CA ARG A 270 -27.39 -2.23 34.87
C ARG A 270 -25.94 -1.97 34.43
N GLN A 271 -24.96 -2.39 35.25
CA GLN A 271 -23.54 -2.26 34.90
C GLN A 271 -23.21 -3.11 33.70
N GLN A 272 -23.69 -4.35 33.62
CA GLN A 272 -23.48 -5.24 32.47
C GLN A 272 -24.10 -4.66 31.21
N GLN A 273 -25.33 -4.15 31.26
CA GLN A 273 -25.95 -3.48 30.12
C GLN A 273 -25.16 -2.25 29.66
N THR A 274 -24.62 -1.46 30.63
CA THR A 274 -23.79 -0.30 30.30
C THR A 274 -22.45 -0.71 29.69
N ILE A 275 -21.84 -1.81 30.15
CA ILE A 275 -20.63 -2.39 29.58
C ILE A 275 -20.89 -2.85 28.15
N GLU A 276 -21.99 -3.55 27.91
CA GLU A 276 -22.37 -4.00 26.55
C GLU A 276 -22.60 -2.82 25.60
N GLN A 277 -23.35 -1.80 26.05
CA GLN A 277 -23.55 -0.57 25.27
C GLN A 277 -22.24 0.14 24.95
N LYS A 278 -21.34 0.30 25.94
CA LYS A 278 -20.03 0.93 25.72
C LYS A 278 -19.11 0.08 24.85
N SER A 279 -19.19 -1.25 24.97
CA SER A 279 -18.42 -2.17 24.11
C SER A 279 -18.88 -2.10 22.64
N ALA A 280 -20.18 -1.93 22.43
CA ALA A 280 -20.74 -1.75 21.07
C ALA A 280 -20.32 -0.40 20.43
N LEU A 281 -19.94 0.60 21.25
CA LEU A 281 -19.44 1.88 20.76
C LEU A 281 -17.93 1.88 20.43
N LEU A 282 -17.20 0.81 20.81
CA LEU A 282 -15.79 0.68 20.45
C LEU A 282 -15.68 0.56 18.94
N LYS A 283 -15.01 1.51 18.32
CA LYS A 283 -14.71 1.49 16.91
C LYS A 283 -13.54 0.56 16.63
N ASN A 284 -13.63 -0.19 15.56
CA ASN A 284 -12.54 -1.03 15.07
C ASN A 284 -11.54 -0.12 14.32
N VAL A 285 -10.74 0.63 15.09
CA VAL A 285 -9.69 1.48 14.52
C VAL A 285 -8.57 0.57 14.03
N GLU A 286 -8.22 0.71 12.76
CA GLU A 286 -7.06 0.03 12.20
C GLU A 286 -5.77 0.65 12.77
N THR A 287 -5.28 0.10 13.87
CA THR A 287 -3.96 0.47 14.40
C THR A 287 -2.89 -0.30 13.62
N ALA A 288 -2.02 0.44 12.94
CA ALA A 288 -0.79 -0.13 12.42
C ALA A 288 0.12 -0.47 13.61
N GLU A 289 0.26 -1.77 13.90
CA GLU A 289 1.22 -2.18 14.90
C GLU A 289 2.65 -1.88 14.43
N ALA A 290 3.49 -1.33 15.30
CA ALA A 290 4.88 -1.03 14.97
C ALA A 290 5.66 -2.28 14.55
N ILE A 291 6.27 -2.23 13.39
CA ILE A 291 7.23 -3.22 12.90
C ILE A 291 8.60 -2.85 13.48
N LYS A 292 9.47 -3.82 13.71
CA LYS A 292 10.82 -3.57 14.24
C LYS A 292 11.85 -4.21 13.32
N ILE A 293 13.00 -3.58 13.19
CA ILE A 293 14.19 -4.07 12.51
C ILE A 293 15.34 -4.12 13.53
N GLN A 294 16.27 -5.04 13.37
CA GLN A 294 17.42 -5.21 14.26
C GLN A 294 18.72 -5.11 13.46
N PRO A 295 19.18 -3.90 13.11
CA PRO A 295 20.43 -3.73 12.39
C PRO A 295 21.62 -4.17 13.26
N LEU A 296 22.61 -4.81 12.62
CA LEU A 296 23.89 -5.12 13.23
C LEU A 296 24.83 -3.91 13.12
N ASN A 297 25.63 -3.70 14.15
CA ASN A 297 26.73 -2.73 14.10
C ASN A 297 27.98 -3.39 13.51
N TYR A 298 28.54 -2.73 12.50
CA TYR A 298 29.79 -3.17 11.92
C TYR A 298 30.99 -2.61 12.74
N HIS A 299 32.12 -3.28 12.71
CA HIS A 299 33.28 -2.90 13.53
C HIS A 299 34.02 -1.64 13.05
N THR A 300 33.77 -1.20 11.81
CA THR A 300 34.30 0.05 11.23
C THR A 300 33.16 0.90 10.69
N ASP A 301 33.40 2.21 10.56
CA ASP A 301 32.41 3.15 10.01
C ASP A 301 32.16 2.91 8.50
N LEU A 302 33.21 2.53 7.73
CA LEU A 302 33.14 2.28 6.31
C LEU A 302 32.74 0.82 6.04
N LEU A 303 31.57 0.59 5.43
CA LEU A 303 31.06 -0.72 5.06
C LEU A 303 31.45 -1.12 3.63
N ALA A 304 31.36 -0.17 2.70
CA ALA A 304 31.70 -0.40 1.29
C ALA A 304 32.17 0.87 0.63
N SER A 305 33.03 0.74 -0.40
CA SER A 305 33.53 1.83 -1.23
C SER A 305 33.56 1.40 -2.69
N LEU A 306 32.98 2.24 -3.56
CA LEU A 306 33.04 2.11 -5.00
C LEU A 306 33.83 3.30 -5.56
N SER A 307 34.85 3.03 -6.41
CA SER A 307 35.69 4.05 -7.02
C SER A 307 35.76 3.84 -8.53
N ASN A 308 35.26 4.82 -9.29
CA ASN A 308 35.22 4.83 -10.75
C ASN A 308 34.66 3.53 -11.35
N VAL A 309 33.57 3.03 -10.75
CA VAL A 309 32.94 1.77 -11.17
C VAL A 309 32.06 2.01 -12.39
N VAL A 310 32.29 1.23 -13.43
CA VAL A 310 31.45 1.14 -14.64
C VAL A 310 31.05 -0.29 -14.84
N VAL A 311 29.75 -0.56 -14.99
CA VAL A 311 29.20 -1.89 -15.21
C VAL A 311 29.00 -2.15 -16.69
N TYR A 312 29.27 -3.39 -17.13
CA TYR A 312 29.14 -3.82 -18.52
C TYR A 312 28.21 -5.03 -18.64
N TYR A 313 27.44 -5.06 -19.74
CA TYR A 313 26.73 -6.24 -20.22
C TYR A 313 27.07 -6.43 -21.69
N ASP A 314 27.54 -7.61 -22.07
CA ASP A 314 27.96 -7.94 -23.43
C ASP A 314 28.96 -6.93 -24.03
N GLY A 315 29.84 -6.39 -23.18
CA GLY A 315 30.84 -5.40 -23.56
C GLY A 315 30.32 -3.96 -23.71
N ILE A 316 29.03 -3.72 -23.44
CA ILE A 316 28.43 -2.39 -23.50
C ILE A 316 28.31 -1.82 -22.09
N SER A 317 28.82 -0.58 -21.87
CA SER A 317 28.68 0.11 -20.60
C SER A 317 27.23 0.55 -20.36
N VAL A 318 26.70 0.30 -19.17
CA VAL A 318 25.33 0.68 -18.80
C VAL A 318 25.25 1.90 -17.87
N CYS A 319 26.38 2.36 -17.34
CA CYS A 319 26.44 3.56 -16.50
C CYS A 319 27.73 4.35 -16.77
N GLU A 320 27.72 5.63 -16.40
CA GLU A 320 28.93 6.44 -16.29
C GLU A 320 29.77 5.99 -15.08
N PRO A 321 31.07 6.37 -14.97
CA PRO A 321 31.90 6.03 -13.80
C PRO A 321 31.29 6.56 -12.51
N VAL A 322 30.97 5.67 -11.58
CA VAL A 322 30.32 5.98 -10.29
C VAL A 322 31.31 5.81 -9.14
N SER A 323 31.33 6.77 -8.22
CA SER A 323 32.14 6.71 -7.01
C SER A 323 31.33 7.16 -5.79
N PHE A 324 31.21 6.30 -4.78
CA PHE A 324 30.61 6.63 -3.49
C PHE A 324 31.07 5.66 -2.40
N GLU A 325 30.85 6.09 -1.15
CA GLU A 325 31.12 5.26 0.06
C GLU A 325 29.81 5.05 0.81
N ILE A 326 29.73 3.90 1.46
CA ILE A 326 28.61 3.53 2.36
C ILE A 326 29.16 3.46 3.76
N ARG A 327 28.70 4.37 4.63
CA ARG A 327 29.08 4.44 6.03
C ARG A 327 27.96 3.97 6.93
N GLN A 328 28.32 3.55 8.15
CA GLN A 328 27.35 3.05 9.13
C GLN A 328 26.30 4.12 9.45
N GLY A 329 25.01 3.72 9.43
CA GLY A 329 23.86 4.61 9.67
C GLY A 329 23.46 5.46 8.46
N GLU A 330 24.22 5.43 7.34
CA GLU A 330 23.79 6.13 6.11
C GLU A 330 22.68 5.37 5.39
N ARG A 331 21.75 6.13 4.83
CA ARG A 331 20.69 5.63 3.94
C ARG A 331 20.89 6.31 2.59
N ILE A 332 21.54 5.57 1.68
CA ILE A 332 21.92 6.06 0.37
C ILE A 332 20.86 5.65 -0.65
N VAL A 333 20.32 6.61 -1.38
CA VAL A 333 19.42 6.36 -2.51
C VAL A 333 20.18 6.62 -3.82
N LEU A 334 20.17 5.61 -4.71
CA LEU A 334 20.65 5.76 -6.08
C LEU A 334 19.53 6.33 -6.93
N ASP A 335 19.74 7.54 -7.49
CA ASP A 335 18.78 8.22 -8.36
C ASP A 335 19.32 8.30 -9.78
N GLY A 336 18.46 8.15 -10.79
CA GLY A 336 18.83 8.20 -12.20
C GLY A 336 17.72 7.65 -13.09
N LYS A 337 17.88 7.79 -14.39
CA LYS A 337 16.93 7.32 -15.42
C LYS A 337 16.77 5.79 -15.38
N ASN A 338 15.66 5.29 -15.93
CA ASN A 338 15.53 3.86 -16.16
C ASN A 338 16.63 3.39 -17.14
N GLY A 339 17.23 2.23 -16.81
CA GLY A 339 18.35 1.68 -17.60
C GLY A 339 19.74 2.28 -17.30
N SER A 340 19.89 3.22 -16.32
CA SER A 340 21.19 3.81 -15.97
C SER A 340 22.09 2.93 -15.10
N GLY A 341 21.78 1.63 -14.93
CA GLY A 341 22.64 0.70 -14.21
C GLY A 341 22.45 0.63 -12.68
N LYS A 342 21.42 1.29 -12.11
CA LYS A 342 21.16 1.29 -10.65
C LYS A 342 21.09 -0.10 -10.04
N SER A 343 20.22 -0.96 -10.57
CA SER A 343 20.07 -2.35 -10.10
C SER A 343 21.34 -3.17 -10.28
N SER A 344 22.14 -2.88 -11.31
CA SER A 344 23.42 -3.55 -11.56
C SER A 344 24.46 -3.19 -10.48
N LEU A 345 24.50 -1.92 -10.06
CA LEU A 345 25.34 -1.48 -8.95
C LEU A 345 24.92 -2.12 -7.62
N LEU A 346 23.60 -2.26 -7.35
CA LEU A 346 23.11 -2.98 -6.18
C LEU A 346 23.56 -4.45 -6.19
N LYS A 347 23.38 -5.14 -7.31
CA LYS A 347 23.81 -6.53 -7.50
C LYS A 347 25.32 -6.72 -7.29
N LEU A 348 26.12 -5.74 -7.76
CA LEU A 348 27.57 -5.74 -7.56
C LEU A 348 27.94 -5.64 -6.07
N VAL A 349 27.25 -4.75 -5.31
CA VAL A 349 27.45 -4.61 -3.86
C VAL A 349 27.04 -5.88 -3.10
N VAL A 350 26.01 -6.59 -3.58
CA VAL A 350 25.57 -7.88 -2.99
C VAL A 350 26.54 -9.02 -3.33
N GLY A 351 27.51 -8.79 -4.23
CA GLY A 351 28.52 -9.78 -4.62
C GLY A 351 28.10 -10.69 -5.78
N GLN A 352 27.11 -10.28 -6.59
CA GLN A 352 26.80 -11.01 -7.82
C GLN A 352 27.91 -10.78 -8.87
N SER A 353 28.20 -11.84 -9.62
CA SER A 353 29.22 -11.78 -10.71
C SER A 353 28.68 -10.99 -11.89
N ILE A 354 29.16 -9.78 -12.04
CA ILE A 354 28.84 -8.85 -13.16
C ILE A 354 30.16 -8.26 -13.63
N ASP A 355 30.31 -8.05 -14.95
CA ASP A 355 31.50 -7.43 -15.50
C ASP A 355 31.54 -5.94 -15.17
N TYR A 356 32.66 -5.49 -14.58
CA TYR A 356 32.85 -4.09 -14.24
C TYR A 356 34.31 -3.67 -14.33
N THR A 357 34.52 -2.37 -14.45
CA THR A 357 35.83 -1.73 -14.26
C THR A 357 35.79 -0.82 -13.03
N GLY A 358 36.94 -0.39 -12.55
CA GLY A 358 37.07 0.37 -11.29
C GLY A 358 37.37 -0.53 -10.10
N THR A 359 37.13 -0.02 -8.91
CA THR A 359 37.44 -0.74 -7.66
C THR A 359 36.19 -0.78 -6.77
N VAL A 360 35.83 -1.98 -6.33
CA VAL A 360 34.79 -2.23 -5.31
C VAL A 360 35.44 -2.86 -4.12
N THR A 361 35.33 -2.23 -2.97
CA THR A 361 35.85 -2.74 -1.70
C THR A 361 34.69 -2.94 -0.73
N LEU A 362 34.50 -4.16 -0.26
CA LEU A 362 33.48 -4.51 0.75
C LEU A 362 34.18 -4.87 2.07
N GLY A 363 33.54 -4.49 3.16
CA GLY A 363 34.00 -4.85 4.50
C GLY A 363 34.05 -6.37 4.70
N SER A 364 35.09 -6.87 5.41
CA SER A 364 35.24 -8.29 5.68
C SER A 364 34.14 -8.79 6.63
N GLY A 365 33.47 -9.89 6.27
CA GLY A 365 32.35 -10.43 7.07
C GLY A 365 31.10 -9.58 7.10
N LEU A 366 30.92 -8.70 6.12
CA LEU A 366 29.71 -7.88 5.97
C LEU A 366 28.51 -8.77 5.71
N VAL A 367 27.49 -8.69 6.57
CA VAL A 367 26.21 -9.37 6.38
C VAL A 367 25.26 -8.40 5.67
N ILE A 368 24.80 -8.80 4.47
CA ILE A 368 23.94 -8.00 3.60
C ILE A 368 22.57 -8.68 3.49
N SER A 369 21.52 -7.92 3.73
CA SER A 369 20.12 -8.32 3.45
C SER A 369 19.69 -7.72 2.14
N TYR A 370 19.21 -8.54 1.20
CA TYR A 370 18.87 -8.09 -0.15
C TYR A 370 17.39 -8.32 -0.51
N VAL A 371 16.74 -7.27 -0.99
CA VAL A 371 15.41 -7.31 -1.61
C VAL A 371 15.56 -7.01 -3.09
N PRO A 372 15.47 -8.03 -3.97
CA PRO A 372 15.59 -7.86 -5.42
C PRO A 372 14.35 -7.22 -6.04
N GLN A 373 14.51 -6.65 -7.23
CA GLN A 373 13.41 -6.15 -8.04
C GLN A 373 12.51 -7.29 -8.53
N ASP A 374 13.09 -8.35 -9.07
CA ASP A 374 12.37 -9.53 -9.55
C ASP A 374 11.84 -10.39 -8.41
N THR A 375 10.58 -10.80 -8.51
CA THR A 375 9.88 -11.66 -7.56
C THR A 375 9.35 -12.94 -8.20
N SER A 376 9.67 -13.19 -9.47
CA SER A 376 9.12 -14.31 -10.27
C SER A 376 9.55 -15.69 -9.77
N TYR A 377 10.73 -15.77 -9.13
CA TYR A 377 11.29 -17.01 -8.59
C TYR A 377 10.61 -17.49 -7.30
N LEU A 378 9.78 -16.66 -6.68
CA LEU A 378 9.14 -17.00 -5.41
C LEU A 378 8.04 -18.04 -5.60
N CYS A 379 8.17 -19.17 -4.91
CA CYS A 379 7.23 -20.29 -4.91
C CYS A 379 7.21 -20.99 -3.55
N GLY A 380 6.34 -21.95 -3.37
CA GLY A 380 6.18 -22.71 -2.13
C GLY A 380 5.32 -22.00 -1.09
N THR A 381 5.20 -22.58 0.09
CA THR A 381 4.47 -22.02 1.21
C THR A 381 5.30 -20.98 1.98
N LEU A 382 4.64 -20.10 2.72
CA LEU A 382 5.34 -19.13 3.59
C LEU A 382 6.19 -19.81 4.68
N SER A 383 5.82 -21.02 5.11
CA SER A 383 6.58 -21.79 6.10
C SER A 383 7.85 -22.38 5.49
N GLU A 384 7.74 -22.99 4.30
CA GLU A 384 8.90 -23.50 3.54
C GLU A 384 9.88 -22.36 3.23
N PHE A 385 9.37 -21.22 2.76
CA PHE A 385 10.19 -20.04 2.49
C PHE A 385 10.92 -19.52 3.75
N ALA A 386 10.29 -19.53 4.92
CA ALA A 386 10.92 -19.16 6.17
C ALA A 386 12.03 -20.14 6.56
N GLU A 387 11.80 -21.44 6.40
CA GLU A 387 12.78 -22.49 6.68
C GLU A 387 14.01 -22.40 5.76
N GLU A 388 13.79 -22.30 4.45
CA GLU A 388 14.85 -22.16 3.43
C GLU A 388 15.75 -20.95 3.67
N ASN A 389 15.16 -19.86 4.19
CA ASN A 389 15.92 -18.63 4.48
C ASN A 389 16.38 -18.53 5.95
N ASN A 390 16.24 -19.61 6.75
CA ASN A 390 16.60 -19.65 8.18
C ASN A 390 15.99 -18.52 9.01
N LEU A 391 14.71 -18.18 8.77
CA LEU A 391 13.98 -17.14 9.48
C LEU A 391 13.21 -17.72 10.67
N ASP A 392 12.97 -16.89 11.69
CA ASP A 392 11.97 -17.19 12.71
C ASP A 392 10.58 -17.08 12.07
N GLU A 393 9.94 -18.22 11.84
CA GLU A 393 8.62 -18.31 11.19
C GLU A 393 7.55 -17.49 11.93
N SER A 394 7.60 -17.48 13.26
CA SER A 394 6.63 -16.73 14.08
C SER A 394 6.77 -15.23 13.88
N LEU A 395 8.01 -14.73 13.90
CA LEU A 395 8.32 -13.33 13.65
C LEU A 395 7.99 -12.95 12.22
N PHE A 396 8.36 -13.77 11.24
CA PHE A 396 8.07 -13.54 9.83
C PHE A 396 6.56 -13.41 9.56
N LYS A 397 5.77 -14.39 10.05
CA LYS A 397 4.30 -14.34 9.93
C LYS A 397 3.68 -13.17 10.71
N ALA A 398 4.27 -12.77 11.84
CA ALA A 398 3.82 -11.60 12.59
C ALA A 398 4.06 -10.29 11.81
N ILE A 399 5.21 -10.15 11.14
CA ILE A 399 5.51 -8.99 10.29
C ILE A 399 4.54 -8.94 9.10
N LEU A 400 4.30 -10.07 8.43
CA LEU A 400 3.33 -10.13 7.33
C LEU A 400 1.92 -9.72 7.77
N ARG A 401 1.46 -10.15 8.96
CA ARG A 401 0.17 -9.71 9.52
C ARG A 401 0.13 -8.20 9.74
N LYS A 402 1.21 -7.61 10.25
CA LYS A 402 1.34 -6.16 10.43
C LYS A 402 1.33 -5.41 9.10
N MET A 403 1.78 -6.06 8.02
CA MET A 403 1.72 -5.57 6.65
C MET A 403 0.40 -5.96 5.94
N ASP A 404 -0.65 -6.29 6.71
CA ASP A 404 -2.00 -6.56 6.21
C ASP A 404 -2.14 -7.86 5.39
N PHE A 405 -1.38 -8.91 5.74
CA PHE A 405 -1.65 -10.24 5.22
C PHE A 405 -2.87 -10.85 5.91
N GLU A 406 -3.89 -11.18 5.14
CA GLU A 406 -5.09 -11.83 5.62
C GLU A 406 -4.84 -13.32 5.91
N ARG A 407 -5.68 -13.92 6.78
CA ARG A 407 -5.49 -15.31 7.20
C ARG A 407 -5.46 -16.30 6.03
N VAL A 408 -6.30 -16.09 5.02
CA VAL A 408 -6.38 -16.94 3.83
C VAL A 408 -5.07 -16.93 3.02
N GLN A 409 -4.28 -15.86 3.07
CA GLN A 409 -3.01 -15.75 2.33
C GLN A 409 -1.92 -16.63 2.93
N PHE A 410 -1.99 -16.94 4.24
CA PHE A 410 -1.01 -17.82 4.89
C PHE A 410 -1.14 -19.29 4.49
N GLU A 411 -2.25 -19.66 3.84
CA GLU A 411 -2.53 -21.02 3.38
C GLU A 411 -2.26 -21.19 1.87
N LYS A 412 -1.93 -20.09 1.14
CA LYS A 412 -1.68 -20.10 -0.30
C LYS A 412 -0.20 -20.28 -0.62
N ASP A 413 0.07 -20.79 -1.82
CA ASP A 413 1.42 -20.79 -2.41
C ASP A 413 1.82 -19.36 -2.80
N ILE A 414 3.09 -19.00 -2.57
CA ILE A 414 3.64 -17.67 -2.88
C ILE A 414 3.58 -17.38 -4.38
N LYS A 415 3.64 -18.40 -5.24
CA LYS A 415 3.51 -18.21 -6.70
C LYS A 415 2.19 -17.53 -7.09
N ASP A 416 1.10 -17.80 -6.31
CA ASP A 416 -0.25 -17.27 -6.55
C ASP A 416 -0.45 -15.88 -5.94
N PHE A 417 0.57 -15.32 -5.29
CA PHE A 417 0.52 -13.98 -4.72
C PHE A 417 0.61 -12.90 -5.80
N SER A 418 -0.06 -11.79 -5.57
CA SER A 418 0.14 -10.59 -6.38
C SER A 418 1.56 -10.05 -6.22
N GLY A 419 2.02 -9.23 -7.20
CA GLY A 419 3.34 -8.60 -7.14
C GLY A 419 3.59 -7.85 -5.82
N GLY A 420 2.59 -7.12 -5.33
CA GLY A 420 2.68 -6.42 -4.04
C GLY A 420 2.77 -7.36 -2.83
N GLN A 421 2.07 -8.50 -2.85
CA GLN A 421 2.18 -9.51 -1.81
C GLN A 421 3.56 -10.17 -1.81
N LYS A 422 4.10 -10.51 -2.99
CA LYS A 422 5.47 -11.03 -3.14
C LYS A 422 6.52 -10.06 -2.64
N LYS A 423 6.37 -8.76 -2.93
CA LYS A 423 7.26 -7.71 -2.38
C LYS A 423 7.16 -7.63 -0.85
N LYS A 424 5.96 -7.69 -0.27
CA LYS A 424 5.77 -7.73 1.20
C LYS A 424 6.47 -8.95 1.82
N VAL A 425 6.46 -10.11 1.17
CA VAL A 425 7.20 -11.32 1.61
C VAL A 425 8.69 -11.04 1.68
N LEU A 426 9.28 -10.46 0.63
CA LEU A 426 10.71 -10.14 0.58
C LEU A 426 11.12 -9.06 1.61
N ILE A 427 10.27 -8.04 1.78
CA ILE A 427 10.51 -7.02 2.82
C ILE A 427 10.42 -7.65 4.21
N ALA A 428 9.41 -8.49 4.48
CA ALA A 428 9.27 -9.18 5.75
C ALA A 428 10.48 -10.09 6.03
N LYS A 429 10.99 -10.81 5.00
CA LYS A 429 12.26 -11.55 5.09
C LYS A 429 13.39 -10.62 5.53
N SER A 430 13.61 -9.52 4.79
CA SER A 430 14.68 -8.57 5.07
C SER A 430 14.58 -7.96 6.49
N LEU A 431 13.37 -7.71 6.97
CA LEU A 431 13.11 -7.20 8.32
C LEU A 431 13.35 -8.25 9.44
N CYS A 432 13.26 -9.55 9.11
CA CYS A 432 13.64 -10.64 10.03
C CYS A 432 15.15 -10.84 10.10
N GLU A 433 15.86 -10.53 9.03
CA GLU A 433 17.30 -10.70 8.93
C GLU A 433 18.04 -9.65 9.77
N LYS A 434 19.06 -10.10 10.50
CA LYS A 434 20.00 -9.21 11.18
C LYS A 434 21.15 -8.92 10.22
N ALA A 435 21.23 -7.70 9.70
CA ALA A 435 22.24 -7.32 8.71
C ALA A 435 22.96 -6.03 9.08
N HIS A 436 24.19 -5.88 8.56
CA HIS A 436 24.96 -4.64 8.65
C HIS A 436 24.52 -3.64 7.57
N LEU A 437 24.15 -4.15 6.37
CA LEU A 437 23.72 -3.38 5.23
C LEU A 437 22.44 -3.97 4.63
N TYR A 438 21.42 -3.15 4.46
CA TYR A 438 20.18 -3.50 3.77
C TYR A 438 20.23 -2.92 2.36
N VAL A 439 20.17 -3.79 1.35
CA VAL A 439 20.18 -3.41 -0.07
C VAL A 439 18.82 -3.70 -0.67
N TRP A 440 18.08 -2.66 -1.06
CA TRP A 440 16.70 -2.80 -1.55
C TRP A 440 16.55 -2.21 -2.97
N ASP A 441 16.06 -3.03 -3.89
CA ASP A 441 15.85 -2.66 -5.30
C ASP A 441 14.35 -2.52 -5.60
N GLU A 442 13.89 -1.29 -5.69
CA GLU A 442 12.50 -0.89 -5.90
C GLU A 442 11.53 -1.66 -4.96
N PRO A 443 11.73 -1.57 -3.65
CA PRO A 443 10.97 -2.37 -2.69
C PRO A 443 9.50 -1.99 -2.64
N LEU A 444 9.15 -0.74 -2.98
CA LEU A 444 7.80 -0.21 -2.80
C LEU A 444 6.89 -0.38 -4.03
N ASN A 445 7.39 -0.94 -5.13
CA ASN A 445 6.56 -1.22 -6.29
C ASN A 445 5.39 -2.15 -5.90
N PHE A 446 4.17 -1.78 -6.32
CA PHE A 446 2.91 -2.47 -6.02
C PHE A 446 2.51 -2.51 -4.53
N ILE A 447 3.22 -1.80 -3.65
CA ILE A 447 2.89 -1.71 -2.22
C ILE A 447 1.97 -0.51 -1.98
N ASP A 448 0.89 -0.76 -1.22
CA ASP A 448 -0.08 0.28 -0.88
C ASP A 448 0.52 1.41 -0.01
N VAL A 449 -0.11 2.57 -0.07
CA VAL A 449 0.37 3.79 0.60
C VAL A 449 0.54 3.60 2.11
N TYR A 450 -0.36 2.87 2.77
CA TYR A 450 -0.28 2.62 4.22
C TYR A 450 0.92 1.77 4.59
N SER A 451 1.16 0.68 3.84
CA SER A 451 2.34 -0.17 4.04
C SER A 451 3.64 0.59 3.74
N ARG A 452 3.65 1.50 2.75
CA ARG A 452 4.79 2.40 2.49
C ARG A 452 5.09 3.29 3.68
N MET A 453 4.08 3.94 4.25
CA MET A 453 4.23 4.80 5.43
C MET A 453 4.75 4.03 6.65
N GLN A 454 4.29 2.80 6.86
CA GLN A 454 4.82 1.94 7.93
C GLN A 454 6.31 1.64 7.75
N ILE A 455 6.73 1.36 6.50
CA ILE A 455 8.14 1.10 6.16
C ILE A 455 8.97 2.38 6.35
N GLU A 456 8.48 3.54 5.92
CA GLU A 456 9.13 4.84 6.14
C GLU A 456 9.36 5.12 7.62
N GLN A 457 8.31 4.97 8.43
CA GLN A 457 8.40 5.18 9.87
C GLN A 457 9.43 4.25 10.50
N LEU A 458 9.41 2.96 10.13
CA LEU A 458 10.37 1.97 10.60
C LEU A 458 11.81 2.38 10.25
N ILE A 459 12.08 2.75 8.99
CA ILE A 459 13.43 3.12 8.55
C ILE A 459 13.89 4.40 9.25
N THR A 460 13.00 5.36 9.46
CA THR A 460 13.31 6.62 10.15
C THR A 460 13.59 6.38 11.64
N GLU A 461 12.81 5.53 12.31
CA GLU A 461 12.94 5.23 13.73
C GLU A 461 14.21 4.44 14.05
N PHE A 462 14.52 3.42 13.26
CA PHE A 462 15.66 2.52 13.54
C PHE A 462 16.95 2.91 12.81
N ALA A 463 16.88 3.81 11.84
CA ALA A 463 18.01 4.34 11.07
C ALA A 463 19.02 3.27 10.61
N PRO A 464 18.60 2.14 10.00
CA PRO A 464 19.53 1.11 9.52
C PRO A 464 20.43 1.64 8.41
N THR A 465 21.62 1.04 8.23
CA THR A 465 22.45 1.34 7.06
C THR A 465 21.82 0.74 5.81
N MET A 466 21.53 1.56 4.80
CA MET A 466 20.79 1.11 3.61
C MET A 466 21.39 1.65 2.32
N LEU A 467 21.29 0.83 1.27
CA LEU A 467 21.51 1.23 -0.12
C LEU A 467 20.21 0.91 -0.90
N LEU A 468 19.58 1.93 -1.48
CA LEU A 468 18.23 1.86 -2.01
C LEU A 468 18.16 2.35 -3.45
N VAL A 469 17.31 1.72 -4.25
CA VAL A 469 16.77 2.28 -5.49
C VAL A 469 15.28 2.45 -5.28
N GLU A 470 14.78 3.67 -5.40
CA GLU A 470 13.34 3.95 -5.26
C GLU A 470 12.94 5.19 -6.06
N HIS A 471 11.74 5.13 -6.66
CA HIS A 471 11.19 6.21 -7.50
C HIS A 471 10.15 7.09 -6.79
N ASP A 472 9.67 6.66 -5.61
CA ASP A 472 8.77 7.47 -4.78
C ASP A 472 9.55 8.63 -4.16
N SER A 473 9.28 9.85 -4.63
CA SER A 473 10.00 11.04 -4.17
C SER A 473 9.75 11.36 -2.70
N VAL A 474 8.54 11.12 -2.19
CA VAL A 474 8.21 11.38 -0.78
C VAL A 474 8.98 10.41 0.12
N PHE A 475 8.99 9.14 -0.22
CA PHE A 475 9.78 8.13 0.49
C PHE A 475 11.27 8.48 0.48
N ARG A 476 11.80 8.79 -0.71
CA ARG A 476 13.19 9.17 -0.88
C ARG A 476 13.57 10.39 -0.02
N ASP A 477 12.77 11.46 -0.08
CA ASP A 477 13.02 12.70 0.65
C ASP A 477 12.90 12.52 2.18
N THR A 478 12.11 11.54 2.64
CA THR A 478 11.93 11.22 4.06
C THR A 478 13.03 10.31 4.60
N VAL A 479 13.46 9.31 3.81
CA VAL A 479 14.34 8.23 4.28
C VAL A 479 15.81 8.52 4.00
N ALA A 480 16.14 9.13 2.86
CA ALA A 480 17.52 9.30 2.42
C ALA A 480 18.32 10.24 3.31
N SER A 481 19.51 9.81 3.75
CA SER A 481 20.55 10.70 4.30
C SER A 481 21.47 11.24 3.20
N LYS A 482 21.58 10.52 2.07
CA LYS A 482 22.43 10.86 0.93
C LYS A 482 21.79 10.36 -0.38
N ILE A 483 21.88 11.16 -1.43
CA ILE A 483 21.45 10.79 -2.78
C ILE A 483 22.67 10.76 -3.70
N VAL A 484 22.80 9.70 -4.46
CA VAL A 484 23.85 9.51 -5.47
C VAL A 484 23.19 9.45 -6.84
N ASN A 485 23.52 10.39 -7.73
CA ASN A 485 23.01 10.43 -9.08
C ASN A 485 23.87 9.54 -10.00
N ILE A 486 23.22 8.76 -10.88
CA ILE A 486 23.83 7.79 -11.80
C ILE A 486 23.37 8.08 -13.22
#